data_2b021c74b15afafe0adf896cac5c8b09
#
_entry.id   2b021c74b15afafe0adf896cac5c8b09
#
_cell.length_a   1.000
_cell.length_b   1.000
_cell.length_c   1.000
_cell.angle_alpha   90.00
_cell.angle_beta   90.00
_cell.angle_gamma   90.00
#
_symmetry.space_group_name_H-M   'P 1'
#
loop_
_entity.id
_entity.type
_entity.pdbx_description
1 polymer ?
#
loop_
_entity_poly.entity_id
_entity_poly.type
_entity_poly.pdbx_seq_one_letter_code
_entity_poly.pdbx_strand_id
1 'polypeptide(L)'
;MRMKKTMLLVSSSPSTSVGLRSYLTHIFGRYIKLEARLADDVTSELMEQFDLVLFASKGAARALETSMTPKIHFLICIRTFNFTYLNKILSIPPNSDVYLVNDSEQTTKSAIRLLSTYGFSQYHFVPYYPGCGEADYSIQYAVTLGEERYVPRHIPNVMDIGVRVADVSTIAEIASFFNLSMSIADVVTQNYLNQFVQLLKMSNYQVRQTTNMNFITQSIIHNIDIGVCMVNKEHVIIMVNNPFVKELEIQKPHLVGVSILEAVPEFEEILKKHQEPESLTTEIIR
;
A
#
# COMPACT_ATOMS: atom_id res chain seq x y z
N MET A 1 -37.59 16.82 -22.67
CA MET A 1 -36.17 16.59 -22.32
C MET A 1 -36.07 16.40 -20.81
N ARG A 2 -35.77 15.18 -20.31
CA ARG A 2 -35.73 14.94 -18.86
C ARG A 2 -34.54 15.73 -18.33
N MET A 3 -34.75 16.65 -17.36
CA MET A 3 -33.63 17.40 -16.75
C MET A 3 -32.63 16.40 -16.18
N LYS A 4 -31.37 16.60 -16.49
CA LYS A 4 -30.28 15.72 -16.02
C LYS A 4 -30.13 15.97 -14.52
N LYS A 5 -30.10 14.93 -13.71
CA LYS A 5 -29.86 14.98 -12.27
C LYS A 5 -28.49 15.65 -12.02
N THR A 6 -28.36 16.40 -10.95
CA THR A 6 -27.19 17.24 -10.66
C THR A 6 -26.54 16.86 -9.34
N MET A 7 -25.21 16.78 -9.31
CA MET A 7 -24.46 16.52 -8.09
C MET A 7 -23.27 17.49 -7.99
N LEU A 8 -23.10 18.10 -6.82
CA LEU A 8 -21.96 18.93 -6.49
C LEU A 8 -20.97 18.13 -5.64
N LEU A 9 -19.74 17.99 -6.12
CA LEU A 9 -18.62 17.46 -5.33
C LEU A 9 -17.89 18.62 -4.65
N VAL A 10 -17.77 18.54 -3.31
CA VAL A 10 -17.07 19.54 -2.50
C VAL A 10 -15.84 18.91 -1.85
N SER A 11 -14.68 19.50 -2.06
CA SER A 11 -13.40 19.02 -1.52
C SER A 11 -12.54 20.14 -0.98
N SER A 12 -11.60 19.83 -0.07
CA SER A 12 -10.64 20.79 0.49
C SER A 12 -9.32 20.86 -0.30
N SER A 13 -9.09 19.94 -1.26
CA SER A 13 -7.84 19.83 -2.02
C SER A 13 -8.13 19.78 -3.52
N PRO A 14 -7.38 20.53 -4.36
CA PRO A 14 -7.53 20.49 -5.81
C PRO A 14 -7.26 19.10 -6.41
N SER A 15 -6.26 18.37 -5.92
CA SER A 15 -5.91 17.03 -6.39
C SER A 15 -7.06 16.04 -6.13
N THR A 16 -7.64 16.06 -4.92
CA THR A 16 -8.83 15.27 -4.58
C THR A 16 -10.03 15.67 -5.45
N SER A 17 -10.24 16.98 -5.69
CA SER A 17 -11.33 17.47 -6.54
C SER A 17 -11.27 16.89 -7.94
N VAL A 18 -10.11 16.99 -8.58
CA VAL A 18 -9.89 16.52 -9.96
C VAL A 18 -10.01 14.99 -10.04
N GLY A 19 -9.31 14.26 -9.18
CA GLY A 19 -9.26 12.79 -9.23
C GLY A 19 -10.61 12.16 -8.90
N LEU A 20 -11.28 12.62 -7.84
CA LEU A 20 -12.59 12.07 -7.45
C LEU A 20 -13.69 12.44 -8.47
N ARG A 21 -13.64 13.67 -9.03
CA ARG A 21 -14.53 14.06 -10.14
C ARG A 21 -14.36 13.14 -11.34
N SER A 22 -13.12 12.88 -11.77
CA SER A 22 -12.85 12.00 -12.90
C SER A 22 -13.40 10.60 -12.67
N TYR A 23 -13.14 10.03 -11.49
CA TYR A 23 -13.62 8.71 -11.10
C TYR A 23 -15.16 8.62 -11.08
N LEU A 24 -15.84 9.57 -10.43
CA LEU A 24 -17.31 9.61 -10.36
C LEU A 24 -17.95 9.90 -11.73
N THR A 25 -17.31 10.72 -12.57
CA THR A 25 -17.78 10.98 -13.94
C THR A 25 -17.72 9.72 -14.80
N HIS A 26 -16.71 8.87 -14.62
CA HIS A 26 -16.63 7.58 -15.32
C HIS A 26 -17.83 6.68 -14.98
N ILE A 27 -18.28 6.66 -13.71
CA ILE A 27 -19.41 5.84 -13.25
C ILE A 27 -20.77 6.47 -13.59
N PHE A 28 -20.95 7.75 -13.28
CA PHE A 28 -22.25 8.41 -13.27
C PHE A 28 -22.48 9.41 -14.42
N GLY A 29 -21.44 9.77 -15.17
CA GLY A 29 -21.49 10.90 -16.11
C GLY A 29 -22.55 10.79 -17.24
N ARG A 30 -23.03 9.56 -17.52
CA ARG A 30 -24.16 9.34 -18.44
C ARG A 30 -25.50 9.77 -17.85
N TYR A 31 -25.65 9.75 -16.54
CA TYR A 31 -26.91 9.90 -15.81
C TYR A 31 -26.97 11.21 -15.01
N ILE A 32 -25.83 11.67 -14.49
CA ILE A 32 -25.72 12.79 -13.57
C ILE A 32 -24.77 13.85 -14.17
N LYS A 33 -25.16 15.13 -14.07
CA LYS A 33 -24.25 16.25 -14.31
C LYS A 33 -23.47 16.49 -13.01
N LEU A 34 -22.17 16.22 -13.02
CA LEU A 34 -21.28 16.38 -11.87
C LEU A 34 -20.48 17.67 -12.00
N GLU A 35 -20.61 18.55 -11.02
CA GLU A 35 -19.73 19.71 -10.82
C GLU A 35 -18.85 19.49 -9.60
N ALA A 36 -17.65 20.09 -9.60
CA ALA A 36 -16.72 20.02 -8.47
C ALA A 36 -16.24 21.43 -8.11
N ARG A 37 -16.18 21.71 -6.79
CA ARG A 37 -15.73 22.98 -6.21
C ARG A 37 -14.85 22.71 -5.00
N LEU A 38 -13.98 23.67 -4.69
CA LEU A 38 -13.31 23.70 -3.41
C LEU A 38 -14.26 24.25 -2.34
N ALA A 39 -14.07 23.82 -1.09
CA ALA A 39 -14.96 24.20 0.01
C ALA A 39 -15.04 25.74 0.20
N ASP A 40 -13.93 26.44 -0.04
CA ASP A 40 -13.84 27.91 0.10
C ASP A 40 -14.67 28.66 -0.97
N ASP A 41 -15.02 27.98 -2.08
CA ASP A 41 -15.80 28.54 -3.20
C ASP A 41 -17.30 28.17 -3.14
N VAL A 42 -17.76 27.57 -2.03
CA VAL A 42 -19.11 27.01 -1.93
C VAL A 42 -19.96 27.80 -0.94
N THR A 43 -21.15 28.21 -1.36
CA THR A 43 -22.16 28.88 -0.51
C THR A 43 -23.41 28.00 -0.37
N SER A 44 -24.28 28.34 0.59
CA SER A 44 -25.60 27.69 0.77
C SER A 44 -26.43 27.73 -0.51
N GLU A 45 -26.50 28.91 -1.14
CA GLU A 45 -27.29 29.14 -2.36
C GLU A 45 -26.79 28.27 -3.53
N LEU A 46 -25.46 28.05 -3.61
CA LEU A 46 -24.89 27.17 -4.61
C LEU A 46 -25.27 25.70 -4.33
N MET A 47 -25.17 25.26 -3.08
CA MET A 47 -25.53 23.89 -2.69
C MET A 47 -26.99 23.57 -2.95
N GLU A 48 -27.89 24.52 -2.70
CA GLU A 48 -29.34 24.34 -2.95
C GLU A 48 -29.72 24.19 -4.45
N GLN A 49 -28.82 24.51 -5.38
CA GLN A 49 -29.04 24.34 -6.83
C GLN A 49 -28.82 22.89 -7.30
N PHE A 50 -28.27 22.02 -6.44
CA PHE A 50 -27.98 20.65 -6.78
C PHE A 50 -28.92 19.68 -6.05
N ASP A 51 -29.25 18.58 -6.73
CA ASP A 51 -30.08 17.52 -6.13
C ASP A 51 -29.34 16.81 -4.99
N LEU A 52 -28.00 16.70 -5.08
CA LEU A 52 -27.15 16.07 -4.08
C LEU A 52 -25.80 16.79 -3.96
N VAL A 53 -25.33 17.01 -2.73
CA VAL A 53 -23.98 17.49 -2.41
C VAL A 53 -23.16 16.33 -1.87
N LEU A 54 -22.04 16.02 -2.49
CA LEU A 54 -21.10 14.99 -2.05
C LEU A 54 -19.86 15.66 -1.46
N PHE A 55 -19.66 15.56 -0.16
CA PHE A 55 -18.43 16.01 0.48
C PHE A 55 -17.34 14.95 0.37
N ALA A 56 -16.17 15.31 -0.15
CA ALA A 56 -15.05 14.40 -0.31
C ALA A 56 -14.47 13.87 1.02
N SER A 57 -14.77 14.55 2.14
CA SER A 57 -14.32 14.13 3.48
C SER A 57 -15.19 14.76 4.57
N LYS A 58 -15.11 14.22 5.79
CA LYS A 58 -15.71 14.83 6.98
C LYS A 58 -15.17 16.25 7.23
N GLY A 59 -13.89 16.52 6.89
CA GLY A 59 -13.30 17.85 7.00
C GLY A 59 -13.97 18.87 6.09
N ALA A 60 -14.20 18.52 4.82
CA ALA A 60 -14.92 19.36 3.87
C ALA A 60 -16.37 19.63 4.30
N ALA A 61 -17.06 18.65 4.88
CA ALA A 61 -18.41 18.83 5.41
C ALA A 61 -18.43 19.78 6.63
N ARG A 62 -17.49 19.62 7.55
CA ARG A 62 -17.39 20.50 8.73
C ARG A 62 -17.08 21.96 8.38
N ALA A 63 -16.26 22.19 7.36
CA ALA A 63 -15.94 23.55 6.91
C ALA A 63 -17.18 24.33 6.46
N LEU A 64 -18.24 23.65 6.04
CA LEU A 64 -19.50 24.24 5.55
C LEU A 64 -20.70 23.93 6.46
N GLU A 65 -20.46 23.43 7.67
CA GLU A 65 -21.53 23.04 8.59
C GLU A 65 -22.51 24.19 8.90
N THR A 66 -21.99 25.40 9.07
CA THR A 66 -22.80 26.61 9.30
C THR A 66 -23.60 27.08 8.07
N SER A 67 -23.21 26.61 6.88
CA SER A 67 -23.86 26.93 5.60
C SER A 67 -24.90 25.87 5.19
N MET A 68 -25.09 24.83 5.99
CA MET A 68 -26.05 23.78 5.72
C MET A 68 -27.49 24.22 6.04
N THR A 69 -28.39 24.03 5.10
CA THR A 69 -29.83 24.24 5.31
C THR A 69 -30.56 22.89 5.22
N PRO A 70 -31.79 22.76 5.80
CA PRO A 70 -32.57 21.52 5.72
C PRO A 70 -32.94 21.09 4.29
N LYS A 71 -32.80 21.98 3.30
CA LYS A 71 -33.09 21.70 1.88
C LYS A 71 -31.93 20.98 1.18
N ILE A 72 -30.72 20.99 1.77
CA ILE A 72 -29.54 20.41 1.15
C ILE A 72 -29.47 18.91 1.48
N HIS A 73 -29.63 18.09 0.46
CA HIS A 73 -29.33 16.66 0.58
C HIS A 73 -27.83 16.45 0.40
N PHE A 74 -27.17 15.80 1.35
CA PHE A 74 -25.73 15.56 1.26
C PHE A 74 -25.34 14.16 1.68
N LEU A 75 -24.17 13.73 1.16
CA LEU A 75 -23.44 12.52 1.56
C LEU A 75 -21.99 12.87 1.86
N ILE A 76 -21.37 12.10 2.73
CA ILE A 76 -19.93 12.18 2.99
C ILE A 76 -19.26 10.96 2.34
N CYS A 77 -18.36 11.21 1.41
CA CYS A 77 -17.65 10.18 0.66
C CYS A 77 -16.76 9.35 1.59
N ILE A 78 -17.01 8.06 1.69
CA ILE A 78 -16.05 7.09 2.18
C ILE A 78 -15.10 6.80 1.04
N ARG A 79 -13.78 6.88 1.29
CA ARG A 79 -12.76 6.77 0.25
C ARG A 79 -11.84 5.59 0.48
N THR A 80 -11.54 4.87 -0.60
CA THR A 80 -10.57 3.80 -0.65
C THR A 80 -9.43 4.14 -1.61
N PHE A 81 -8.41 3.28 -1.71
CA PHE A 81 -7.34 3.45 -2.70
C PHE A 81 -7.80 3.07 -4.11
N ASN A 82 -7.15 3.67 -5.10
CA ASN A 82 -7.21 3.15 -6.44
C ASN A 82 -6.22 1.98 -6.56
N PHE A 83 -6.73 0.75 -6.54
CA PHE A 83 -5.92 -0.47 -6.53
C PHE A 83 -4.99 -0.60 -7.74
N THR A 84 -5.29 0.08 -8.85
CA THR A 84 -4.44 0.10 -10.05
C THR A 84 -3.02 0.60 -9.77
N TYR A 85 -2.86 1.47 -8.79
CA TYR A 85 -1.58 2.10 -8.47
C TYR A 85 -0.90 1.56 -7.21
N LEU A 86 -1.59 0.73 -6.42
CA LEU A 86 -1.03 0.18 -5.17
C LEU A 86 0.18 -0.73 -5.41
N ASN A 87 0.30 -1.34 -6.59
CA ASN A 87 1.45 -2.16 -6.95
C ASN A 87 2.78 -1.41 -6.87
N LYS A 88 2.78 -0.07 -7.00
CA LYS A 88 3.98 0.76 -6.86
C LYS A 88 4.63 0.62 -5.48
N ILE A 89 3.84 0.42 -4.42
CA ILE A 89 4.36 0.23 -3.06
C ILE A 89 5.21 -1.04 -2.96
N LEU A 90 4.93 -2.06 -3.77
CA LEU A 90 5.63 -3.34 -3.74
C LEU A 90 7.08 -3.27 -4.25
N SER A 91 7.48 -2.18 -4.89
CA SER A 91 8.88 -1.93 -5.26
C SER A 91 9.75 -1.48 -4.09
N ILE A 92 9.13 -1.10 -2.97
CA ILE A 92 9.83 -0.72 -1.74
C ILE A 92 10.31 -2.00 -1.05
N PRO A 93 11.58 -2.08 -0.58
CA PRO A 93 12.06 -3.21 0.19
C PRO A 93 11.24 -3.43 1.48
N PRO A 94 10.95 -4.68 1.88
CA PRO A 94 10.27 -4.95 3.14
C PRO A 94 11.06 -4.38 4.34
N ASN A 95 10.35 -4.06 5.42
CA ASN A 95 10.88 -3.47 6.65
C ASN A 95 11.54 -2.09 6.47
N SER A 96 11.27 -1.40 5.35
CA SER A 96 11.72 -0.02 5.15
C SER A 96 10.86 0.96 5.94
N ASP A 97 11.50 2.04 6.42
CA ASP A 97 10.82 3.25 6.85
C ASP A 97 10.38 4.05 5.61
N VAL A 98 9.11 4.40 5.55
CA VAL A 98 8.47 5.01 4.37
C VAL A 98 7.63 6.19 4.80
N TYR A 99 7.91 7.39 4.31
CA TYR A 99 6.98 8.48 4.50
C TYR A 99 5.66 8.21 3.78
N LEU A 100 4.55 8.30 4.52
CA LEU A 100 3.25 8.48 3.89
C LEU A 100 2.93 9.97 3.87
N VAL A 101 2.93 10.55 2.68
CA VAL A 101 2.80 11.99 2.47
C VAL A 101 1.39 12.36 2.05
N ASN A 102 0.77 13.29 2.76
CA ASN A 102 -0.56 13.81 2.43
C ASN A 102 -0.69 15.28 2.88
N ASP A 103 -1.87 15.88 2.65
CA ASP A 103 -2.21 17.27 2.91
C ASP A 103 -2.41 17.63 4.39
N SER A 104 -2.72 16.65 5.24
CA SER A 104 -2.99 16.86 6.67
C SER A 104 -2.72 15.62 7.51
N GLU A 105 -2.56 15.81 8.82
CA GLU A 105 -2.36 14.75 9.79
C GLU A 105 -3.49 13.69 9.72
N GLN A 106 -4.73 14.15 9.71
CA GLN A 106 -5.90 13.27 9.73
C GLN A 106 -5.98 12.38 8.48
N THR A 107 -5.75 12.95 7.31
CA THR A 107 -5.78 12.21 6.04
C THR A 107 -4.63 11.25 5.93
N THR A 108 -3.44 11.63 6.40
CA THR A 108 -2.24 10.79 6.46
C THR A 108 -2.44 9.58 7.36
N LYS A 109 -2.84 9.80 8.62
CA LYS A 109 -3.10 8.70 9.57
C LYS A 109 -4.23 7.78 9.12
N SER A 110 -5.28 8.33 8.48
CA SER A 110 -6.36 7.53 7.89
C SER A 110 -5.86 6.64 6.75
N ALA A 111 -4.95 7.15 5.90
CA ALA A 111 -4.36 6.38 4.82
C ALA A 111 -3.44 5.26 5.33
N ILE A 112 -2.61 5.51 6.35
CA ILE A 112 -1.77 4.49 6.98
C ILE A 112 -2.63 3.34 7.53
N ARG A 113 -3.69 3.65 8.28
CA ARG A 113 -4.61 2.63 8.80
C ARG A 113 -5.22 1.79 7.68
N LEU A 114 -5.62 2.44 6.59
CA LEU A 114 -6.22 1.76 5.45
C LEU A 114 -5.19 0.85 4.74
N LEU A 115 -3.93 1.28 4.57
CA LEU A 115 -2.86 0.45 4.03
C LEU A 115 -2.61 -0.78 4.90
N SER A 116 -2.58 -0.61 6.22
CA SER A 116 -2.44 -1.74 7.16
C SER A 116 -3.59 -2.74 7.02
N THR A 117 -4.83 -2.26 6.82
CA THR A 117 -6.00 -3.12 6.58
C THR A 117 -5.88 -3.93 5.28
N TYR A 118 -5.23 -3.36 4.27
CA TYR A 118 -4.97 -4.05 2.99
C TYR A 118 -3.70 -4.91 2.99
N GLY A 119 -3.06 -5.10 4.14
CA GLY A 119 -1.95 -6.03 4.30
C GLY A 119 -0.56 -5.44 4.01
N PHE A 120 -0.41 -4.11 3.94
CA PHE A 120 0.89 -3.45 3.78
C PHE A 120 1.61 -3.22 5.12
N SER A 121 1.45 -4.13 6.08
CA SER A 121 2.07 -4.05 7.41
C SER A 121 3.57 -4.35 7.43
N GLN A 122 4.13 -4.83 6.30
CA GLN A 122 5.56 -5.07 6.15
C GLN A 122 6.37 -3.78 5.99
N TYR A 123 5.74 -2.61 5.93
CA TYR A 123 6.40 -1.30 5.87
C TYR A 123 6.12 -0.49 7.12
N HIS A 124 7.11 0.27 7.60
CA HIS A 124 6.94 1.22 8.68
C HIS A 124 6.55 2.58 8.11
N PHE A 125 5.25 2.83 7.99
CA PHE A 125 4.76 4.11 7.48
C PHE A 125 4.88 5.22 8.52
N VAL A 126 5.73 6.21 8.23
CA VAL A 126 5.90 7.42 9.02
C VAL A 126 5.01 8.52 8.43
N PRO A 127 4.09 9.12 9.21
CA PRO A 127 3.22 10.16 8.69
C PRO A 127 4.02 11.44 8.40
N TYR A 128 3.85 11.99 7.18
CA TYR A 128 4.43 13.26 6.78
C TYR A 128 3.37 14.16 6.12
N TYR A 129 3.26 15.41 6.60
CA TYR A 129 2.27 16.40 6.15
C TYR A 129 2.76 17.81 6.45
N PRO A 130 2.21 18.88 5.84
CA PRO A 130 2.59 20.24 6.15
C PRO A 130 2.48 20.57 7.64
N GLY A 131 3.59 21.01 8.23
CA GLY A 131 3.66 21.38 9.65
C GLY A 131 3.97 20.22 10.62
N CYS A 132 4.28 19.02 10.15
CA CYS A 132 4.64 17.87 11.00
C CYS A 132 6.05 17.95 11.62
N GLY A 133 6.86 18.94 11.26
CA GLY A 133 8.24 19.11 11.71
C GLY A 133 9.27 18.86 10.62
N GLU A 134 10.54 18.71 11.03
CA GLU A 134 11.64 18.44 10.11
C GLU A 134 11.59 16.99 9.60
N ALA A 135 12.01 16.82 8.35
CA ALA A 135 12.08 15.50 7.73
C ALA A 135 13.34 14.75 8.19
N ASP A 136 13.20 13.47 8.47
CA ASP A 136 14.31 12.56 8.75
C ASP A 136 15.03 12.21 7.45
N TYR A 137 16.32 12.55 7.36
CA TYR A 137 17.17 12.31 6.19
C TYR A 137 17.56 10.84 6.00
N SER A 138 17.34 9.98 6.99
CA SER A 138 17.60 8.54 6.87
C SER A 138 16.54 7.84 6.00
N ILE A 139 15.33 8.39 5.91
CA ILE A 139 14.23 7.84 5.13
C ILE A 139 14.44 8.13 3.63
N GLN A 140 14.44 7.05 2.82
CA GLN A 140 14.73 7.12 1.38
C GLN A 140 13.50 6.90 0.50
N TYR A 141 12.35 6.55 1.08
CA TYR A 141 11.12 6.20 0.38
C TYR A 141 9.96 7.06 0.83
N ALA A 142 9.14 7.48 -0.13
CA ALA A 142 7.88 8.13 0.15
C ALA A 142 6.75 7.55 -0.70
N VAL A 143 5.58 7.38 -0.09
CA VAL A 143 4.32 7.08 -0.77
C VAL A 143 3.42 8.29 -0.64
N THR A 144 2.88 8.79 -1.74
CA THR A 144 1.95 9.92 -1.75
C THR A 144 0.63 9.58 -2.42
N LEU A 145 -0.39 10.35 -2.08
CA LEU A 145 -1.77 10.17 -2.58
C LEU A 145 -2.16 11.34 -3.51
N GLY A 146 -1.30 11.64 -4.49
CA GLY A 146 -1.48 12.77 -5.41
C GLY A 146 -1.02 14.11 -4.81
N GLU A 147 -0.21 14.08 -3.77
CA GLU A 147 0.29 15.27 -3.06
C GLU A 147 1.83 15.34 -3.10
N GLU A 148 2.43 15.07 -4.27
CA GLU A 148 3.90 15.08 -4.48
C GLU A 148 4.56 16.38 -4.05
N ARG A 149 3.85 17.51 -4.13
CA ARG A 149 4.33 18.83 -3.71
C ARG A 149 4.76 18.91 -2.25
N TYR A 150 4.28 18.01 -1.40
CA TYR A 150 4.61 17.97 0.02
C TYR A 150 5.71 16.95 0.34
N VAL A 151 6.18 16.19 -0.64
CA VAL A 151 7.27 15.23 -0.43
C VAL A 151 8.56 15.97 -0.14
N PRO A 152 9.33 15.59 0.90
CA PRO A 152 10.64 16.18 1.18
C PRO A 152 11.59 16.04 -0.02
N ARG A 153 12.27 17.13 -0.38
CA ARG A 153 13.12 17.19 -1.59
C ARG A 153 14.28 16.20 -1.62
N HIS A 154 14.72 15.72 -0.45
CA HIS A 154 15.83 14.77 -0.35
C HIS A 154 15.42 13.31 -0.64
N ILE A 155 14.13 13.01 -0.70
CA ILE A 155 13.64 11.65 -0.95
C ILE A 155 13.83 11.26 -2.43
N PRO A 156 14.67 10.27 -2.73
CA PRO A 156 14.93 9.88 -4.13
C PRO A 156 13.83 8.95 -4.71
N ASN A 157 13.14 8.19 -3.87
CA ASN A 157 12.19 7.17 -4.30
C ASN A 157 10.76 7.55 -3.89
N VAL A 158 10.04 8.17 -4.80
CA VAL A 158 8.66 8.63 -4.57
C VAL A 158 7.68 7.76 -5.36
N MET A 159 6.72 7.15 -4.66
CA MET A 159 5.64 6.35 -5.24
C MET A 159 4.32 7.12 -5.10
N ASP A 160 3.87 7.75 -6.17
CA ASP A 160 2.51 8.30 -6.20
C ASP A 160 1.51 7.19 -6.54
N ILE A 161 0.66 6.85 -5.56
CA ILE A 161 -0.42 5.86 -5.70
C ILE A 161 -1.76 6.52 -6.07
N GLY A 162 -1.72 7.80 -6.42
CA GLY A 162 -2.88 8.59 -6.83
C GLY A 162 -3.85 8.91 -5.68
N VAL A 163 -4.80 9.78 -5.97
CA VAL A 163 -5.82 10.17 -4.99
C VAL A 163 -6.74 9.01 -4.64
N ARG A 164 -7.25 9.01 -3.42
CA ARG A 164 -8.28 8.06 -2.99
C ARG A 164 -9.58 8.28 -3.74
N VAL A 165 -10.22 7.19 -4.15
CA VAL A 165 -11.50 7.19 -4.88
C VAL A 165 -12.67 6.85 -3.95
N ALA A 166 -13.91 7.11 -4.40
CA ALA A 166 -15.10 6.69 -3.66
C ALA A 166 -15.17 5.15 -3.57
N ASP A 167 -15.45 4.66 -2.37
CA ASP A 167 -15.65 3.23 -2.20
C ASP A 167 -17.06 2.80 -2.64
N VAL A 168 -17.32 1.49 -2.62
CA VAL A 168 -18.57 0.92 -3.12
C VAL A 168 -19.77 1.37 -2.31
N SER A 169 -19.64 1.61 -1.03
CA SER A 169 -20.75 2.05 -0.19
C SER A 169 -21.22 3.44 -0.62
N THR A 170 -20.29 4.36 -0.84
CA THR A 170 -20.60 5.70 -1.38
C THR A 170 -21.22 5.63 -2.77
N ILE A 171 -20.71 4.78 -3.65
CA ILE A 171 -21.27 4.59 -4.99
C ILE A 171 -22.72 4.06 -4.89
N ALA A 172 -22.96 3.09 -4.01
CA ALA A 172 -24.28 2.53 -3.79
C ALA A 172 -25.27 3.55 -3.21
N GLU A 173 -24.86 4.39 -2.27
CA GLU A 173 -25.67 5.47 -1.70
C GLU A 173 -26.05 6.50 -2.76
N ILE A 174 -25.10 6.96 -3.59
CA ILE A 174 -25.36 7.88 -4.71
C ILE A 174 -26.34 7.23 -5.69
N ALA A 175 -26.10 5.96 -6.05
CA ALA A 175 -26.97 5.23 -6.97
C ALA A 175 -28.39 5.07 -6.44
N SER A 176 -28.53 4.78 -5.15
CA SER A 176 -29.82 4.66 -4.46
C SER A 176 -30.56 6.01 -4.44
N PHE A 177 -29.87 7.09 -4.06
CA PHE A 177 -30.44 8.43 -4.03
C PHE A 177 -31.03 8.84 -5.40
N PHE A 178 -30.30 8.54 -6.46
CA PHE A 178 -30.76 8.89 -7.82
C PHE A 178 -31.57 7.80 -8.50
N ASN A 179 -31.93 6.70 -7.83
CA ASN A 179 -32.64 5.54 -8.41
C ASN A 179 -31.91 4.99 -9.66
N LEU A 180 -30.58 4.80 -9.57
CA LEU A 180 -29.72 4.34 -10.67
C LEU A 180 -29.10 2.96 -10.43
N SER A 181 -29.42 2.29 -9.33
CA SER A 181 -28.73 1.05 -8.89
C SER A 181 -28.64 -0.01 -9.99
N MET A 182 -29.73 -0.24 -10.72
CA MET A 182 -29.73 -1.18 -11.85
C MET A 182 -28.94 -0.67 -13.06
N SER A 183 -28.97 0.65 -13.30
CA SER A 183 -28.34 1.25 -14.48
C SER A 183 -26.82 1.30 -14.43
N ILE A 184 -26.24 1.27 -13.23
CA ILE A 184 -24.78 1.33 -13.02
C ILE A 184 -24.18 -0.01 -12.57
N ALA A 185 -25.02 -1.03 -12.31
CA ALA A 185 -24.60 -2.31 -11.75
C ALA A 185 -23.44 -2.93 -12.55
N ASP A 186 -23.54 -2.95 -13.88
CA ASP A 186 -22.51 -3.51 -14.76
C ASP A 186 -21.18 -2.74 -14.65
N VAL A 187 -21.24 -1.39 -14.64
CA VAL A 187 -20.05 -0.54 -14.55
C VAL A 187 -19.35 -0.75 -13.21
N VAL A 188 -20.12 -0.80 -12.13
CA VAL A 188 -19.61 -1.04 -10.76
C VAL A 188 -19.00 -2.43 -10.68
N THR A 189 -19.69 -3.46 -11.15
CA THR A 189 -19.22 -4.84 -11.15
C THR A 189 -17.91 -4.98 -11.93
N GLN A 190 -17.83 -4.43 -13.15
CA GLN A 190 -16.63 -4.47 -13.96
C GLN A 190 -15.46 -3.75 -13.29
N ASN A 191 -15.68 -2.58 -12.68
CA ASN A 191 -14.62 -1.88 -11.93
C ASN A 191 -14.10 -2.72 -10.76
N TYR A 192 -14.98 -3.40 -10.02
CA TYR A 192 -14.59 -4.29 -8.92
C TYR A 192 -13.83 -5.53 -9.41
N LEU A 193 -14.32 -6.18 -10.45
CA LEU A 193 -13.64 -7.32 -11.05
C LEU A 193 -12.25 -6.93 -11.55
N ASN A 194 -12.11 -5.79 -12.19
CA ASN A 194 -10.82 -5.29 -12.63
C ASN A 194 -9.87 -5.03 -11.45
N GLN A 195 -10.35 -4.39 -10.38
CA GLN A 195 -9.57 -4.17 -9.16
C GLN A 195 -9.15 -5.50 -8.52
N PHE A 196 -10.05 -6.46 -8.42
CA PHE A 196 -9.77 -7.80 -7.90
C PHE A 196 -8.73 -8.54 -8.75
N VAL A 197 -8.85 -8.49 -10.08
CA VAL A 197 -7.86 -9.07 -11.01
C VAL A 197 -6.49 -8.42 -10.83
N GLN A 198 -6.43 -7.10 -10.62
CA GLN A 198 -5.16 -6.41 -10.35
C GLN A 198 -4.54 -6.88 -9.02
N LEU A 199 -5.33 -7.00 -7.95
CA LEU A 199 -4.87 -7.53 -6.66
C LEU A 199 -4.31 -8.95 -6.78
N LEU A 200 -4.99 -9.84 -7.53
CA LEU A 200 -4.51 -11.20 -7.79
C LEU A 200 -3.19 -11.20 -8.58
N LYS A 201 -3.06 -10.34 -9.59
CA LYS A 201 -1.81 -10.20 -10.35
C LYS A 201 -0.66 -9.73 -9.45
N MET A 202 -0.92 -8.78 -8.55
CA MET A 202 0.05 -8.29 -7.59
C MET A 202 0.50 -9.40 -6.63
N SER A 203 -0.44 -10.14 -6.05
CA SER A 203 -0.15 -11.27 -5.16
C SER A 203 0.70 -12.34 -5.87
N ASN A 204 0.33 -12.72 -7.08
CA ASN A 204 1.09 -13.69 -7.89
C ASN A 204 2.49 -13.17 -8.25
N TYR A 205 2.64 -11.87 -8.52
CA TYR A 205 3.95 -11.28 -8.79
C TYR A 205 4.87 -11.36 -7.57
N GLN A 206 4.38 -11.05 -6.38
CA GLN A 206 5.15 -11.16 -5.13
C GLN A 206 5.59 -12.61 -4.86
N VAL A 207 4.68 -13.57 -5.01
CA VAL A 207 5.00 -15.00 -4.86
C VAL A 207 6.09 -15.42 -5.84
N ARG A 208 5.98 -15.03 -7.12
CA ARG A 208 7.00 -15.33 -8.14
C ARG A 208 8.35 -14.69 -7.85
N GLN A 209 8.38 -13.44 -7.39
CA GLN A 209 9.62 -12.75 -7.01
C GLN A 209 10.31 -13.48 -5.87
N THR A 210 9.59 -13.85 -4.82
CA THR A 210 10.12 -14.60 -3.68
C THR A 210 10.63 -15.98 -4.11
N THR A 211 9.89 -16.69 -4.95
CA THR A 211 10.28 -18.00 -5.46
C THR A 211 11.51 -17.91 -6.35
N ASN A 212 11.59 -16.93 -7.26
CA ASN A 212 12.75 -16.71 -8.11
C ASN A 212 14.01 -16.35 -7.31
N MET A 213 13.86 -15.46 -6.29
CA MET A 213 14.98 -15.10 -5.42
C MET A 213 15.50 -16.31 -4.66
N ASN A 214 14.62 -17.13 -4.09
CA ASN A 214 14.99 -18.39 -3.43
C ASN A 214 15.71 -19.34 -4.39
N PHE A 215 15.20 -19.50 -5.61
CA PHE A 215 15.82 -20.35 -6.62
C PHE A 215 17.23 -19.86 -7.02
N ILE A 216 17.39 -18.56 -7.27
CA ILE A 216 18.68 -17.95 -7.59
C ILE A 216 19.66 -18.12 -6.42
N THR A 217 19.23 -17.83 -5.20
CA THR A 217 20.05 -17.98 -3.99
C THR A 217 20.51 -19.43 -3.81
N GLN A 218 19.59 -20.40 -3.93
CA GLN A 218 19.94 -21.82 -3.86
C GLN A 218 20.89 -22.21 -4.99
N SER A 219 20.65 -21.75 -6.23
CA SER A 219 21.50 -22.05 -7.37
C SER A 219 22.92 -21.49 -7.19
N ILE A 220 23.07 -20.28 -6.67
CA ILE A 220 24.37 -19.69 -6.36
C ILE A 220 25.08 -20.52 -5.29
N ILE A 221 24.41 -20.79 -4.17
CA ILE A 221 25.00 -21.53 -3.05
C ILE A 221 25.43 -22.95 -3.47
N HIS A 222 24.66 -23.63 -4.33
CA HIS A 222 25.02 -24.97 -4.81
C HIS A 222 26.16 -24.99 -5.83
N ASN A 223 26.39 -23.89 -6.55
CA ASN A 223 27.43 -23.78 -7.58
C ASN A 223 28.73 -23.08 -7.10
N ILE A 224 28.79 -22.60 -5.87
CA ILE A 224 30.03 -22.10 -5.26
C ILE A 224 30.91 -23.31 -4.89
N ASP A 225 32.20 -23.26 -5.19
CA ASP A 225 33.18 -24.30 -4.86
C ASP A 225 33.60 -24.30 -3.36
N ILE A 226 32.91 -23.56 -2.54
CA ILE A 226 33.15 -23.47 -1.08
C ILE A 226 32.00 -24.20 -0.36
N GLY A 227 32.36 -25.02 0.64
CA GLY A 227 31.37 -25.67 1.52
C GLY A 227 30.59 -24.62 2.34
N VAL A 228 29.27 -24.65 2.22
CA VAL A 228 28.36 -23.74 2.96
C VAL A 228 27.40 -24.57 3.80
N CYS A 229 27.37 -24.28 5.11
CA CYS A 229 26.41 -24.82 6.05
C CYS A 229 25.75 -23.68 6.84
N MET A 230 24.44 -23.69 6.91
CA MET A 230 23.65 -22.73 7.69
C MET A 230 22.95 -23.46 8.83
N VAL A 231 23.07 -22.92 10.05
CA VAL A 231 22.45 -23.46 11.25
C VAL A 231 21.54 -22.41 11.90
N ASN A 232 20.51 -22.86 12.62
CA ASN A 232 19.66 -22.00 13.44
C ASN A 232 20.31 -21.74 14.82
N LYS A 233 19.62 -20.99 15.68
CA LYS A 233 20.10 -20.65 17.04
C LYS A 233 20.30 -21.87 17.96
N GLU A 234 19.64 -22.97 17.66
CA GLU A 234 19.76 -24.26 18.35
C GLU A 234 20.83 -25.17 17.75
N HIS A 235 21.67 -24.62 16.85
CA HIS A 235 22.71 -25.35 16.12
C HIS A 235 22.19 -26.48 15.22
N VAL A 236 20.92 -26.43 14.82
CA VAL A 236 20.33 -27.37 13.87
C VAL A 236 20.58 -26.90 12.45
N ILE A 237 21.06 -27.80 11.59
CA ILE A 237 21.34 -27.52 10.18
C ILE A 237 20.04 -27.22 9.45
N ILE A 238 19.95 -26.02 8.86
CA ILE A 238 18.81 -25.61 8.02
C ILE A 238 19.12 -25.68 6.53
N MET A 239 20.40 -25.61 6.16
CA MET A 239 20.83 -25.73 4.76
C MET A 239 22.31 -26.16 4.67
N VAL A 240 22.62 -26.96 3.67
CA VAL A 240 24.00 -27.30 3.25
C VAL A 240 24.07 -27.33 1.73
N ASN A 241 25.25 -27.03 1.17
CA ASN A 241 25.52 -27.21 -0.26
C ASN A 241 26.34 -28.48 -0.54
N ASN A 242 26.44 -28.84 -1.82
CA ASN A 242 27.14 -30.04 -2.25
C ASN A 242 28.64 -30.05 -1.89
N PRO A 243 29.42 -28.96 -2.04
CA PRO A 243 30.81 -28.91 -1.61
C PRO A 243 30.99 -29.20 -0.12
N PHE A 244 30.16 -28.66 0.77
CA PHE A 244 30.19 -28.92 2.21
C PHE A 244 30.09 -30.42 2.52
N VAL A 245 29.11 -31.10 1.88
CA VAL A 245 28.88 -32.54 2.08
C VAL A 245 30.07 -33.37 1.55
N LYS A 246 30.64 -32.97 0.41
CA LYS A 246 31.80 -33.66 -0.19
C LYS A 246 33.09 -33.50 0.61
N GLU A 247 33.36 -32.27 1.10
CA GLU A 247 34.62 -31.93 1.77
C GLU A 247 34.72 -32.63 3.13
N LEU A 248 33.59 -32.84 3.79
CA LEU A 248 33.52 -33.51 5.09
C LEU A 248 33.28 -35.02 5.00
N GLU A 249 33.26 -35.60 3.80
CA GLU A 249 32.99 -37.04 3.52
C GLU A 249 31.74 -37.61 4.27
N ILE A 250 30.73 -36.76 4.49
CA ILE A 250 29.57 -37.12 5.29
C ILE A 250 28.65 -38.03 4.48
N GLN A 251 28.51 -39.30 4.90
CA GLN A 251 27.66 -40.30 4.23
C GLN A 251 26.18 -40.24 4.63
N LYS A 252 25.72 -39.27 5.41
CA LYS A 252 24.32 -39.17 5.85
C LYS A 252 23.43 -38.59 4.75
N PRO A 253 22.36 -39.27 4.33
CA PRO A 253 21.51 -38.79 3.23
C PRO A 253 20.66 -37.56 3.55
N HIS A 254 20.51 -37.20 4.83
CA HIS A 254 19.73 -36.03 5.27
C HIS A 254 20.43 -35.33 6.43
N LEU A 255 21.18 -34.27 6.14
CA LEU A 255 21.83 -33.42 7.14
C LEU A 255 20.90 -32.33 7.66
N VAL A 256 19.95 -31.84 6.85
CA VAL A 256 18.98 -30.81 7.26
C VAL A 256 18.08 -31.36 8.36
N GLY A 257 17.97 -30.59 9.46
CA GLY A 257 17.22 -30.99 10.66
C GLY A 257 18.06 -31.72 11.71
N VAL A 258 19.36 -31.99 11.45
CA VAL A 258 20.30 -32.60 12.42
C VAL A 258 21.12 -31.51 13.07
N SER A 259 21.58 -31.73 14.32
CA SER A 259 22.53 -30.82 14.99
C SER A 259 23.87 -30.84 14.25
N ILE A 260 24.45 -29.67 14.00
CA ILE A 260 25.77 -29.55 13.38
C ILE A 260 26.85 -30.26 14.24
N LEU A 261 26.70 -30.23 15.56
CA LEU A 261 27.64 -30.89 16.49
C LEU A 261 27.52 -32.41 16.42
N GLU A 262 26.38 -32.96 16.07
CA GLU A 262 26.20 -34.39 15.82
C GLU A 262 26.77 -34.81 14.45
N ALA A 263 26.64 -33.93 13.47
CA ALA A 263 27.11 -34.19 12.11
C ALA A 263 28.63 -34.01 11.97
N VAL A 264 29.19 -32.97 12.61
CA VAL A 264 30.62 -32.55 12.56
C VAL A 264 31.00 -32.04 13.94
N PRO A 265 31.43 -32.93 14.85
CA PRO A 265 31.80 -32.54 16.23
C PRO A 265 32.91 -31.49 16.32
N GLU A 266 33.79 -31.43 15.33
CA GLU A 266 34.90 -30.47 15.26
C GLU A 266 34.45 -29.01 15.23
N PHE A 267 33.18 -28.71 14.85
CA PHE A 267 32.62 -27.37 14.87
C PHE A 267 32.32 -26.85 16.28
N GLU A 268 32.43 -27.66 17.37
CA GLU A 268 32.15 -27.23 18.72
C GLU A 268 33.02 -26.06 19.16
N GLU A 269 34.32 -26.09 18.83
CA GLU A 269 35.25 -25.00 19.15
C GLU A 269 34.94 -23.70 18.39
N ILE A 270 34.49 -23.82 17.15
CA ILE A 270 34.12 -22.68 16.28
C ILE A 270 32.89 -22.00 16.83
N LEU A 271 31.85 -22.77 17.18
CA LEU A 271 30.62 -22.24 17.73
C LEU A 271 30.80 -21.61 19.12
N LYS A 272 31.72 -22.10 19.95
CA LYS A 272 32.06 -21.49 21.24
C LYS A 272 32.71 -20.12 21.11
N LYS A 273 33.44 -19.86 20.04
CA LYS A 273 34.09 -18.56 19.79
C LYS A 273 33.13 -17.46 19.34
N HIS A 274 31.95 -17.84 18.85
CA HIS A 274 30.98 -16.93 18.21
C HIS A 274 29.66 -16.84 18.97
N GLN A 275 29.67 -16.82 20.29
CA GLN A 275 28.48 -16.75 21.16
C GLN A 275 27.84 -15.35 21.27
N GLU A 276 28.18 -14.37 20.42
CA GLU A 276 27.46 -13.08 20.39
C GLU A 276 26.23 -13.12 19.48
N PRO A 277 25.03 -12.70 19.99
CA PRO A 277 23.74 -13.02 19.35
C PRO A 277 23.34 -12.18 18.13
N GLU A 278 24.15 -11.26 17.63
CA GLU A 278 23.74 -10.31 16.58
C GLU A 278 24.64 -10.24 15.33
N SER A 279 25.67 -11.04 15.18
CA SER A 279 26.50 -11.02 13.98
C SER A 279 26.33 -12.26 13.10
N LEU A 280 26.02 -12.08 11.82
CA LEU A 280 26.24 -13.08 10.77
C LEU A 280 27.75 -13.35 10.71
N THR A 281 28.19 -14.46 11.27
CA THR A 281 29.60 -14.82 11.25
C THR A 281 29.84 -15.76 10.08
N THR A 282 30.74 -15.39 9.18
CA THR A 282 31.23 -16.25 8.09
C THR A 282 32.63 -16.66 8.42
N GLU A 283 32.87 -17.94 8.68
CA GLU A 283 34.21 -18.51 8.83
C GLU A 283 34.54 -19.38 7.61
N ILE A 284 35.69 -19.14 7.01
CA ILE A 284 36.17 -19.93 5.89
C ILE A 284 37.13 -20.95 6.49
N ILE A 285 36.75 -22.21 6.53
CA ILE A 285 37.57 -23.35 6.89
C ILE A 285 38.28 -23.81 5.62
N ARG A 286 39.63 -23.82 5.64
CA ARG A 286 40.49 -24.34 4.57
C ARG A 286 41.09 -25.66 4.97
#